data_02ee8930f8bae4b17c93a764addd978a
#
_entry.id   02ee8930f8bae4b17c93a764addd978a
#
_cell.length_a   1.000
_cell.length_b   1.000
_cell.length_c   1.000
_cell.angle_alpha   90.00
_cell.angle_beta   90.00
_cell.angle_gamma   90.00
#
_symmetry.space_group_name_H-M   'P 1'
#
loop_
_entity.id
_entity.type
_entity.pdbx_description
1 polymer ?
#
loop_
_entity_poly.entity_id
_entity_poly.type
_entity_poly.pdbx_seq_one_letter_code
_entity_poly.pdbx_strand_id
1 'polypeptide(L)'
;MANVLKSLGVKKGDRVCIYLPMIPELAFSVLACARIGAIHSVVFAGFSSNALATRIDDCKSTIIITSDGSLRGEKILNLKKIVDDALEMCKSDQKVLLVKRTNESVNINSKRDFLLDDLIKDVDNFCDSEIMDAEDPCLLYTSPSPRD
;
A
#
# COMPACT_ATOMS: atom_id res chain seq x y z
N MET A 1 -5.21 11.47 1.48
CA MET A 1 -4.58 10.13 1.70
C MET A 1 -4.52 9.72 3.17
N ALA A 2 -3.94 10.51 4.09
CA ALA A 2 -3.85 10.13 5.51
C ALA A 2 -5.21 9.80 6.15
N ASN A 3 -6.22 10.65 5.95
CA ASN A 3 -7.59 10.38 6.43
C ASN A 3 -8.26 9.19 5.74
N VAL A 4 -7.91 8.89 4.49
CA VAL A 4 -8.36 7.67 3.80
C VAL A 4 -7.80 6.43 4.50
N LEU A 5 -6.51 6.42 4.87
CA LEU A 5 -5.94 5.30 5.63
C LEU A 5 -6.60 5.16 7.01
N LYS A 6 -6.85 6.28 7.71
CA LYS A 6 -7.58 6.27 9.00
C LYS A 6 -9.00 5.73 8.85
N SER A 7 -9.74 6.09 7.80
CA SER A 7 -11.10 5.57 7.55
C SER A 7 -11.11 4.07 7.26
N LEU A 8 -10.04 3.54 6.71
CA LEU A 8 -9.84 2.09 6.53
C LEU A 8 -9.37 1.38 7.81
N GLY A 9 -9.19 2.12 8.91
CA GLY A 9 -8.85 1.58 10.23
C GLY A 9 -7.36 1.55 10.55
N VAL A 10 -6.50 2.15 9.73
CA VAL A 10 -5.05 2.24 9.99
C VAL A 10 -4.79 3.17 11.18
N LYS A 11 -3.96 2.71 12.11
CA LYS A 11 -3.57 3.41 13.34
C LYS A 11 -2.04 3.51 13.44
N LYS A 12 -1.55 4.31 14.39
CA LYS A 12 -0.12 4.36 14.77
C LYS A 12 0.41 2.95 15.02
N GLY A 13 1.54 2.63 14.43
CA GLY A 13 2.21 1.32 14.53
C GLY A 13 1.68 0.24 13.58
N ASP A 14 0.58 0.47 12.87
CA ASP A 14 0.11 -0.47 11.85
C ASP A 14 1.03 -0.45 10.63
N ARG A 15 1.13 -1.60 9.93
CA ARG A 15 1.96 -1.75 8.75
C ARG A 15 1.11 -1.63 7.50
N VAL A 16 1.59 -0.83 6.57
CA VAL A 16 0.99 -0.56 5.26
C VAL A 16 1.96 -1.02 4.18
N CYS A 17 1.55 -2.00 3.37
CA CYS A 17 2.32 -2.42 2.21
C CYS A 17 1.98 -1.52 1.02
N ILE A 18 3.00 -0.95 0.37
CA ILE A 18 2.83 -0.06 -0.79
C ILE A 18 3.44 -0.75 -2.00
N TYR A 19 2.59 -1.26 -2.90
CA TYR A 19 2.97 -1.91 -4.15
C TYR A 19 2.49 -1.07 -5.33
N LEU A 20 3.16 0.07 -5.54
CA LEU A 20 2.83 1.06 -6.56
C LEU A 20 4.01 1.28 -7.52
N PRO A 21 3.74 1.62 -8.79
CA PRO A 21 4.78 2.14 -9.68
C PRO A 21 5.21 3.54 -9.22
N MET A 22 6.20 4.12 -9.89
CA MET A 22 6.70 5.48 -9.60
C MET A 22 5.70 6.53 -10.06
N ILE A 23 4.63 6.70 -9.30
CA ILE A 23 3.55 7.66 -9.49
C ILE A 23 3.41 8.56 -8.24
N PRO A 24 2.79 9.74 -8.34
CA PRO A 24 2.64 10.67 -7.19
C PRO A 24 1.99 10.02 -5.98
N GLU A 25 1.04 9.09 -6.19
CA GLU A 25 0.32 8.40 -5.13
C GLU A 25 1.25 7.52 -4.26
N LEU A 26 2.39 7.06 -4.79
CA LEU A 26 3.41 6.37 -3.98
C LEU A 26 3.98 7.33 -2.93
N ALA A 27 4.40 8.53 -3.35
CA ALA A 27 4.92 9.54 -2.43
C ALA A 27 3.85 9.98 -1.41
N PHE A 28 2.62 10.19 -1.87
CA PHE A 28 1.50 10.54 -0.99
C PHE A 28 1.20 9.44 0.03
N SER A 29 1.32 8.18 -0.35
CA SER A 29 1.12 7.04 0.54
C SER A 29 2.18 6.97 1.63
N VAL A 30 3.46 7.13 1.27
CA VAL A 30 4.58 7.18 2.22
C VAL A 30 4.41 8.32 3.22
N LEU A 31 4.14 9.53 2.74
CA LEU A 31 3.95 10.70 3.59
C LEU A 31 2.68 10.60 4.46
N ALA A 32 1.62 9.97 3.95
CA ALA A 32 0.42 9.72 4.72
C ALA A 32 0.67 8.75 5.87
N CYS A 33 1.41 7.66 5.64
CA CYS A 33 1.82 6.73 6.69
C CYS A 33 2.64 7.45 7.77
N ALA A 34 3.66 8.22 7.38
CA ALA A 34 4.47 8.99 8.32
C ALA A 34 3.62 9.96 9.14
N ARG A 35 2.62 10.64 8.52
CA ARG A 35 1.75 11.59 9.20
C ARG A 35 0.88 10.96 10.29
N ILE A 36 0.44 9.72 10.11
CA ILE A 36 -0.43 9.02 11.07
C ILE A 36 0.32 8.02 11.94
N GLY A 37 1.66 8.03 11.89
CA GLY A 37 2.49 7.10 12.66
C GLY A 37 2.37 5.63 12.22
N ALA A 38 1.89 5.37 11.01
CA ALA A 38 1.88 4.03 10.43
C ALA A 38 3.24 3.69 9.81
N ILE A 39 3.61 2.41 9.89
CA ILE A 39 4.87 1.90 9.36
C ILE A 39 4.64 1.48 7.91
N HIS A 40 5.37 2.04 6.96
CA HIS A 40 5.23 1.67 5.56
C HIS A 40 6.30 0.67 5.11
N SER A 41 5.91 -0.24 4.21
CA SER A 41 6.80 -1.17 3.51
C SER A 41 6.60 -0.99 2.01
N VAL A 42 7.56 -0.37 1.34
CA VAL A 42 7.48 -0.14 -0.10
C VAL A 42 8.05 -1.35 -0.83
N VAL A 43 7.23 -1.96 -1.69
CA VAL A 43 7.60 -3.11 -2.50
C VAL A 43 7.64 -2.70 -3.96
N PHE A 44 8.73 -3.02 -4.63
CA PHE A 44 8.92 -2.70 -6.05
C PHE A 44 7.84 -3.36 -6.92
N ALA A 45 7.11 -2.53 -7.70
CA ALA A 45 6.00 -2.96 -8.57
C ALA A 45 6.44 -3.82 -9.78
N GLY A 46 7.44 -4.62 -9.61
CA GLY A 46 7.98 -5.57 -10.56
C GLY A 46 8.23 -6.93 -9.94
N PHE A 47 7.99 -7.07 -8.64
CA PHE A 47 8.13 -8.34 -7.97
C PHE A 47 6.94 -9.26 -8.29
N SER A 48 7.20 -10.57 -8.23
CA SER A 48 6.17 -11.59 -8.40
C SER A 48 5.18 -11.62 -7.24
N SER A 49 4.03 -12.25 -7.45
CA SER A 49 3.03 -12.47 -6.39
C SER A 49 3.60 -13.21 -5.18
N ASN A 50 4.46 -14.23 -5.39
CA ASN A 50 5.12 -14.95 -4.29
C ASN A 50 6.01 -14.02 -3.45
N ALA A 51 6.82 -13.18 -4.10
CA ALA A 51 7.70 -12.25 -3.41
C ALA A 51 6.91 -11.14 -2.67
N LEU A 52 5.77 -10.75 -3.21
CA LEU A 52 4.86 -9.80 -2.57
C LEU A 52 4.17 -10.44 -1.36
N ALA A 53 3.64 -11.66 -1.50
CA ALA A 53 2.99 -12.39 -0.41
C ALA A 53 3.93 -12.57 0.80
N THR A 54 5.18 -12.99 0.55
CA THR A 54 6.18 -13.12 1.61
C THR A 54 6.36 -11.82 2.39
N ARG A 55 6.45 -10.67 1.70
CA ARG A 55 6.62 -9.36 2.36
C ARG A 55 5.39 -8.91 3.13
N ILE A 56 4.20 -9.18 2.61
CA ILE A 56 2.93 -8.90 3.30
C ILE A 56 2.85 -9.70 4.61
N ASP A 57 3.18 -11.00 4.57
CA ASP A 57 3.16 -11.86 5.74
C ASP A 57 4.26 -11.49 6.75
N ASP A 58 5.49 -11.22 6.29
CA ASP A 58 6.62 -10.85 7.16
C ASP A 58 6.34 -9.55 7.94
N CYS A 59 5.84 -8.53 7.27
CA CYS A 59 5.50 -7.28 7.94
C CYS A 59 4.12 -7.31 8.62
N LYS A 60 3.34 -8.36 8.43
CA LYS A 60 1.96 -8.48 8.93
C LYS A 60 1.12 -7.27 8.53
N SER A 61 1.20 -6.89 7.26
CA SER A 61 0.46 -5.75 6.73
C SER A 61 -1.04 -6.02 6.75
N THR A 62 -1.81 -5.03 7.20
CA THR A 62 -3.29 -5.10 7.24
C THR A 62 -3.93 -4.46 6.02
N ILE A 63 -3.16 -3.65 5.28
CA ILE A 63 -3.62 -2.96 4.08
C ILE A 63 -2.52 -2.93 3.02
N ILE A 64 -2.91 -3.11 1.77
CA ILE A 64 -2.06 -2.96 0.61
C ILE A 64 -2.57 -1.79 -0.23
N ILE A 65 -1.66 -0.89 -0.63
CA ILE A 65 -1.95 0.17 -1.60
C ILE A 65 -1.36 -0.26 -2.94
N THR A 66 -2.19 -0.36 -3.97
CA THR A 66 -1.76 -0.75 -5.32
C THR A 66 -2.49 0.04 -6.39
N SER A 67 -2.13 -0.16 -7.66
CA SER A 67 -2.87 0.38 -8.80
C SER A 67 -3.41 -0.74 -9.70
N ASP A 68 -4.35 -0.37 -10.57
CA ASP A 68 -4.87 -1.25 -11.62
C ASP A 68 -3.74 -1.79 -12.49
N GLY A 69 -2.82 -0.93 -12.92
CA GLY A 69 -1.69 -1.33 -13.72
C GLY A 69 -0.50 -0.37 -13.65
N SER A 70 0.59 -0.80 -14.28
CA SER A 70 1.81 -0.03 -14.48
C SER A 70 2.24 -0.08 -15.94
N LEU A 71 2.62 1.06 -16.49
CA LEU A 71 3.18 1.15 -17.84
C LEU A 71 4.65 0.73 -17.81
N ARG A 72 5.03 -0.20 -18.67
CA ARG A 72 6.42 -0.62 -18.93
C ARG A 72 6.70 -0.57 -20.44
N GLY A 73 7.17 0.56 -20.91
CA GLY A 73 7.23 0.86 -22.34
C GLY A 73 5.81 0.80 -22.92
N GLU A 74 5.60 -0.02 -23.94
CA GLU A 74 4.28 -0.22 -24.58
C GLU A 74 3.39 -1.25 -23.88
N LYS A 75 3.88 -1.94 -22.83
CA LYS A 75 3.14 -2.98 -22.12
C LYS A 75 2.53 -2.46 -20.84
N ILE A 76 1.33 -2.92 -20.55
CA ILE A 76 0.69 -2.71 -19.26
C ILE A 76 0.88 -3.96 -18.42
N LEU A 77 1.46 -3.79 -17.23
CA LEU A 77 1.55 -4.82 -16.22
C LEU A 77 0.35 -4.67 -15.27
N ASN A 78 -0.50 -5.68 -15.19
CA ASN A 78 -1.66 -5.69 -14.30
C ASN A 78 -1.22 -5.93 -12.85
N LEU A 79 -1.07 -4.84 -12.07
CA LEU A 79 -0.61 -4.92 -10.69
C LEU A 79 -1.69 -5.46 -9.75
N LYS A 80 -2.95 -5.11 -10.00
CA LYS A 80 -4.08 -5.60 -9.21
C LYS A 80 -4.16 -7.13 -9.25
N LYS A 81 -3.96 -7.73 -10.44
CA LYS A 81 -3.93 -9.18 -10.56
C LYS A 81 -2.79 -9.80 -9.74
N ILE A 82 -1.59 -9.21 -9.77
CA ILE A 82 -0.44 -9.69 -8.98
C ILE A 82 -0.76 -9.62 -7.47
N VAL A 83 -1.42 -8.55 -7.04
CA VAL A 83 -1.88 -8.42 -5.63
C VAL A 83 -2.92 -9.48 -5.30
N ASP A 84 -3.90 -9.72 -6.15
CA ASP A 84 -4.92 -10.76 -5.93
C ASP A 84 -4.28 -12.14 -5.79
N ASP A 85 -3.39 -12.49 -6.72
CA ASP A 85 -2.64 -13.76 -6.68
C ASP A 85 -1.75 -13.86 -5.40
N ALA A 86 -1.19 -12.74 -4.92
CA ALA A 86 -0.42 -12.72 -3.68
C ALA A 86 -1.29 -12.93 -2.44
N LEU A 87 -2.46 -12.30 -2.40
CA LEU A 87 -3.38 -12.38 -1.27
C LEU A 87 -4.01 -13.76 -1.10
N GLU A 88 -4.11 -14.54 -2.17
CA GLU A 88 -4.52 -15.96 -2.09
C GLU A 88 -3.49 -16.83 -1.33
N MET A 89 -2.24 -16.39 -1.26
CA MET A 89 -1.14 -17.09 -0.58
C MET A 89 -0.91 -16.57 0.85
N CYS A 90 -1.44 -15.39 1.19
CA CYS A 90 -1.25 -14.78 2.50
C CYS A 90 -2.07 -15.49 3.59
N LYS A 91 -1.55 -15.44 4.83
CA LYS A 91 -2.15 -16.11 6.00
C LYS A 91 -3.27 -15.33 6.66
N SER A 92 -3.39 -14.05 6.38
CA SER A 92 -4.36 -13.13 7.00
C SER A 92 -5.09 -12.32 5.94
N ASP A 93 -6.27 -11.84 6.30
CA ASP A 93 -7.06 -10.96 5.43
C ASP A 93 -6.48 -9.54 5.41
N GLN A 94 -6.35 -8.98 4.23
CA GLN A 94 -5.89 -7.60 4.00
C GLN A 94 -6.96 -6.80 3.26
N LYS A 95 -7.01 -5.49 3.53
CA LYS A 95 -7.72 -4.53 2.69
C LYS A 95 -6.83 -4.08 1.53
N VAL A 96 -7.44 -3.76 0.41
CA VAL A 96 -6.72 -3.23 -0.75
C VAL A 96 -7.23 -1.83 -1.07
N LEU A 97 -6.35 -0.84 -1.04
CA LEU A 97 -6.63 0.51 -1.54
C LEU A 97 -6.13 0.60 -2.99
N LEU A 98 -7.05 0.73 -3.92
CA LEU A 98 -6.78 0.70 -5.35
C LEU A 98 -6.74 2.12 -5.93
N VAL A 99 -5.64 2.43 -6.61
CA VAL A 99 -5.43 3.65 -7.39
C VAL A 99 -5.69 3.35 -8.88
N LYS A 100 -6.53 4.13 -9.53
CA LYS A 100 -6.71 4.05 -10.98
C LYS A 100 -5.57 4.79 -11.69
N ARG A 101 -4.80 4.07 -12.49
CA ARG A 101 -3.67 4.62 -13.25
C ARG A 101 -3.79 4.39 -14.75
N THR A 102 -4.13 3.19 -15.15
CA THR A 102 -4.17 2.77 -16.56
C THR A 102 -5.60 2.66 -17.08
N ASN A 103 -6.58 2.72 -16.20
CA ASN A 103 -8.01 2.48 -16.48
C ASN A 103 -8.28 1.09 -17.08
N GLU A 104 -7.39 0.14 -16.84
CA GLU A 104 -7.62 -1.25 -17.20
C GLU A 104 -8.77 -1.84 -16.38
N SER A 105 -9.52 -2.73 -17.02
CA SER A 105 -10.55 -3.49 -16.33
C SER A 105 -9.89 -4.50 -15.39
N VAL A 106 -10.12 -4.34 -14.09
CA VAL A 106 -9.60 -5.23 -13.05
C VAL A 106 -10.74 -5.85 -12.25
N ASN A 107 -10.51 -7.03 -11.71
CA ASN A 107 -11.46 -7.66 -10.81
C ASN A 107 -11.51 -6.90 -9.47
N ILE A 108 -12.71 -6.56 -9.02
CA ILE A 108 -12.96 -5.85 -7.76
C ILE A 108 -13.69 -6.78 -6.80
N ASN A 109 -13.07 -7.09 -5.68
CA ASN A 109 -13.71 -7.77 -4.55
C ASN A 109 -14.29 -6.71 -3.60
N SER A 110 -15.60 -6.49 -3.67
CA SER A 110 -16.30 -5.44 -2.90
C SER A 110 -16.18 -5.57 -1.37
N LYS A 111 -15.76 -6.72 -0.84
CA LYS A 111 -15.54 -6.93 0.60
C LYS A 111 -14.15 -6.47 1.07
N ARG A 112 -13.20 -6.33 0.14
CA ARG A 112 -11.79 -6.13 0.43
C ARG A 112 -11.21 -4.90 -0.25
N ASP A 113 -11.67 -4.61 -1.48
CA ASP A 113 -11.07 -3.62 -2.36
C ASP A 113 -11.82 -2.29 -2.26
N PHE A 114 -11.09 -1.21 -2.08
CA PHE A 114 -11.58 0.15 -1.95
C PHE A 114 -10.92 1.04 -3.00
N LEU A 115 -11.70 1.83 -3.74
CA LEU A 115 -11.18 2.78 -4.71
C LEU A 115 -10.75 4.08 -4.00
N LEU A 116 -9.53 4.54 -4.25
CA LEU A 116 -9.05 5.80 -3.68
C LEU A 116 -9.93 6.98 -4.08
N ASP A 117 -10.34 7.05 -5.35
CA ASP A 117 -11.15 8.14 -5.91
C ASP A 117 -12.53 8.27 -5.24
N ASP A 118 -13.05 7.19 -4.69
CA ASP A 118 -14.31 7.21 -3.97
C ASP A 118 -14.10 7.65 -2.52
N LEU A 119 -13.15 7.04 -1.82
CA LEU A 119 -12.90 7.35 -0.41
C LEU A 119 -12.39 8.78 -0.17
N ILE A 120 -11.66 9.35 -1.14
CA ILE A 120 -11.08 10.69 -0.96
C ILE A 120 -12.13 11.80 -0.92
N LYS A 121 -13.33 11.53 -1.46
CA LYS A 121 -14.46 12.48 -1.47
C LYS A 121 -15.14 12.59 -0.11
N ASP A 122 -15.06 11.52 0.68
CA ASP A 122 -15.80 11.36 1.94
C ASP A 122 -14.96 11.67 3.18
N VAL A 123 -13.69 12.07 2.99
CA VAL A 123 -12.78 12.37 4.10
C VAL A 123 -12.34 13.82 4.09
N ASP A 124 -12.04 14.34 5.29
CA ASP A 124 -11.47 15.67 5.44
C ASP A 124 -10.12 15.77 4.71
N ASN A 125 -9.85 16.92 4.11
CA ASN A 125 -8.57 17.22 3.47
C ASN A 125 -7.47 17.61 4.46
N PHE A 126 -7.82 17.95 5.71
CA PHE A 126 -6.89 18.21 6.79
C PHE A 126 -6.76 16.98 7.70
N CYS A 127 -5.55 16.67 8.11
CA CYS A 127 -5.23 15.58 9.04
C CYS A 127 -4.09 16.05 9.96
N ASP A 128 -4.34 16.05 11.27
CA ASP A 128 -3.28 16.32 12.26
C ASP A 128 -2.19 15.23 12.18
N SER A 129 -0.96 15.66 12.42
CA SER A 129 0.17 14.73 12.53
C SER A 129 0.14 14.01 13.86
N GLU A 130 0.44 12.71 13.83
CA GLU A 130 0.67 11.94 15.04
C GLU A 130 1.97 12.36 15.73
N ILE A 131 1.96 12.38 17.07
CA ILE A 131 3.17 12.63 17.85
C ILE A 131 3.97 11.32 17.90
N MET A 132 5.23 11.41 17.43
CA MET A 132 6.13 10.26 17.31
C MET A 132 7.40 10.50 18.13
N ASP A 133 7.90 9.43 18.73
CA ASP A 133 9.26 9.43 19.29
C ASP A 133 10.31 9.22 18.19
N ALA A 134 11.53 9.68 18.41
CA ALA A 134 12.62 9.51 17.45
C ALA A 134 12.97 8.04 17.18
N GLU A 135 12.67 7.16 18.14
CA GLU A 135 12.89 5.71 18.05
C GLU A 135 11.69 4.94 17.49
N ASP A 136 10.58 5.63 17.20
CA ASP A 136 9.41 4.95 16.62
C ASP A 136 9.72 4.46 15.18
N PRO A 137 9.41 3.20 14.84
CA PRO A 137 9.65 2.69 13.49
C PRO A 137 8.76 3.38 12.47
N CYS A 138 9.33 3.77 11.32
CA CYS A 138 8.62 4.46 10.24
C CYS A 138 8.60 3.63 8.94
N LEU A 139 9.69 2.91 8.66
CA LEU A 139 9.91 2.19 7.42
C LEU A 139 10.38 0.76 7.70
N LEU A 140 9.84 -0.20 6.98
CA LEU A 140 10.34 -1.58 6.95
C LEU A 140 10.93 -1.89 5.59
N TYR A 141 12.20 -2.29 5.57
CA TYR A 141 12.88 -2.84 4.40
C TYR A 141 14.05 -3.72 4.83
N THR A 142 14.54 -4.55 3.90
CA THR A 142 15.78 -5.30 4.12
C THR A 142 16.93 -4.57 3.46
N SER A 143 17.99 -4.27 4.25
CA SER A 143 19.20 -3.67 3.74
C SER A 143 20.30 -4.73 3.56
N PRO A 144 20.99 -4.78 2.42
CA PRO A 144 22.17 -5.61 2.24
C PRO A 144 23.45 -4.97 2.83
N SER A 145 23.30 -3.88 3.59
CA SER A 145 24.43 -3.17 4.18
C SER A 145 25.16 -4.05 5.19
N PRO A 146 26.49 -4.20 5.10
CA PRO A 146 27.27 -4.96 6.07
C PRO A 146 27.38 -4.27 7.43
N ARG A 147 26.70 -3.13 7.62
CA ARG A 147 26.64 -2.41 8.90
C ARG A 147 25.35 -2.69 9.69
N ASP A 148 24.43 -3.45 9.11
CA ASP A 148 23.14 -3.81 9.73
C ASP A 148 23.23 -5.16 10.43
#